data_16ba17ef9c2a2fd011de491e40ecf5cf
#
_entry.id   16ba17ef9c2a2fd011de491e40ecf5cf
#
_cell.length_a   1.000
_cell.length_b   1.000
_cell.length_c   1.000
_cell.angle_alpha   90.00
_cell.angle_beta   90.00
_cell.angle_gamma   90.00
#
_symmetry.space_group_name_H-M   'P 1'
#
loop_
_entity.id
_entity.type
_entity.pdbx_description
1 polymer ?
#
loop_
_entity_poly.entity_id
_entity_poly.type
_entity_poly.pdbx_seq_one_letter_code
_entity_poly.pdbx_strand_id
1 'polypeptide(L)'
;MMATSGLTLCGMVASYREFASRRDGRTYRVITVFGDLVLDGVILCQVDGYDVFVDSPGYTRGEMVELPARLQFVRDSSGRPAVRLYVDEGVR
;
A
#
# COMPACT_ATOMS: atom_id res chain seq x y z
N MET A 1 12.60 17.56 -4.23
CA MET A 1 12.26 16.91 -4.56
C MET A 1 11.52 16.27 -4.97
N MET A 2 11.24 15.98 -5.13
CA MET A 2 10.58 15.42 -5.47
C MET A 2 10.17 14.40 -5.72
N ALA A 3 10.52 14.21 -5.76
CA ALA A 3 10.06 13.24 -5.73
C ALA A 3 9.34 12.22 -6.44
N THR A 4 8.89 11.29 -5.89
CA THR A 4 8.02 10.26 -6.40
C THR A 4 6.58 10.71 -6.48
N SER A 5 6.41 12.00 -6.55
CA SER A 5 5.10 12.57 -6.78
C SER A 5 4.53 12.02 -8.08
N GLY A 6 3.30 11.57 -8.08
CA GLY A 6 2.67 11.01 -9.25
C GLY A 6 2.54 9.49 -9.23
N LEU A 7 3.19 8.80 -8.30
CA LEU A 7 2.96 7.36 -8.13
C LEU A 7 1.72 7.16 -7.27
N THR A 8 0.74 6.42 -7.80
CA THR A 8 -0.55 6.23 -7.15
C THR A 8 -0.98 4.76 -7.27
N LEU A 9 -1.47 4.23 -6.18
CA LEU A 9 -2.12 2.92 -6.16
C LEU A 9 -3.62 3.14 -6.31
N CYS A 10 -4.18 2.69 -7.42
CA CYS A 10 -5.60 2.87 -7.74
C CYS A 10 -6.26 1.52 -7.80
N GLY A 11 -7.35 1.33 -7.09
CA GLY A 11 -8.03 0.06 -7.17
C GLY A 11 -9.15 -0.12 -6.16
N MET A 12 -9.56 -1.37 -6.02
CA MET A 12 -10.65 -1.76 -5.15
C MET A 12 -10.10 -2.50 -3.95
N VAL A 13 -10.61 -2.16 -2.78
CA VAL A 13 -10.29 -2.87 -1.54
C VAL A 13 -11.04 -4.21 -1.54
N ALA A 14 -10.31 -5.30 -1.46
CA ALA A 14 -10.88 -6.64 -1.38
C ALA A 14 -11.06 -7.09 0.07
N SER A 15 -10.19 -6.63 0.96
CA SER A 15 -10.28 -6.97 2.38
C SER A 15 -9.58 -5.92 3.22
N TYR A 16 -9.99 -5.85 4.47
CA TYR A 16 -9.37 -5.02 5.50
C TYR A 16 -9.17 -5.88 6.74
N ARG A 17 -7.95 -5.85 7.29
CA ARG A 17 -7.61 -6.65 8.46
C ARG A 17 -6.85 -5.81 9.47
N GLU A 18 -7.04 -6.12 10.73
CA GLU A 18 -6.22 -5.56 11.82
C GLU A 18 -5.58 -6.69 12.58
N PHE A 19 -4.35 -6.49 13.02
CA PHE A 19 -3.69 -7.44 13.89
C PHE A 19 -2.74 -6.71 14.83
N ALA A 20 -2.57 -7.30 16.02
CA ALA A 20 -1.64 -6.78 17.01
C ALA A 20 -0.31 -7.50 16.85
N SER A 21 0.77 -6.73 16.75
CA SER A 21 2.11 -7.28 16.68
C SER A 21 2.58 -7.72 18.06
N ARG A 22 3.06 -8.93 18.18
CA ARG A 22 3.66 -9.40 19.42
C ARG A 22 5.01 -8.75 19.70
N ARG A 23 5.64 -8.21 18.66
CA ARG A 23 6.98 -7.64 18.76
C ARG A 23 6.98 -6.29 19.46
N ASP A 24 6.03 -5.43 19.09
CA ASP A 24 6.01 -4.05 19.58
C ASP A 24 4.68 -3.65 20.21
N GLY A 25 3.69 -4.54 20.25
CA GLY A 25 2.39 -4.28 20.83
C GLY A 25 1.51 -3.34 20.03
N ARG A 26 1.94 -2.95 18.84
CA ARG A 26 1.15 -2.03 17.99
C ARG A 26 0.10 -2.79 17.21
N THR A 27 -0.98 -2.09 16.91
CA THR A 27 -1.99 -2.58 15.99
C THR A 27 -1.63 -2.13 14.57
N TYR A 28 -1.55 -3.09 13.67
CA TYR A 28 -1.30 -2.84 12.25
C TYR A 28 -2.58 -3.09 11.47
N ARG A 29 -2.77 -2.30 10.42
CA ARG A 29 -3.93 -2.41 9.53
C ARG A 29 -3.44 -2.67 8.13
N VAL A 30 -4.07 -3.63 7.46
CA VAL A 30 -3.68 -4.06 6.12
C VAL A 30 -4.91 -4.11 5.25
N ILE A 31 -4.81 -3.52 4.06
CA ILE A 31 -5.82 -3.71 3.03
C ILE A 31 -5.22 -4.52 1.89
N THR A 32 -6.06 -5.32 1.24
CA THR A 32 -5.69 -6.03 0.02
C THR A 32 -6.36 -5.31 -1.14
N VAL A 33 -5.58 -4.92 -2.14
CA VAL A 33 -6.05 -4.09 -3.25
C VAL A 33 -5.90 -4.83 -4.57
N PHE A 34 -6.92 -4.73 -5.41
CA PHE A 34 -6.89 -5.14 -6.81
C PHE A 34 -7.03 -3.90 -7.68
N GLY A 35 -6.08 -3.68 -8.57
CA GLY A 35 -6.12 -2.50 -9.42
C GLY A 35 -4.82 -2.28 -10.15
N ASP A 36 -4.36 -1.03 -10.16
CA ASP A 36 -3.20 -0.63 -10.93
C ASP A 36 -2.27 0.27 -10.12
N LEU A 37 -0.99 0.16 -10.42
CA LEU A 37 0.01 1.12 -9.98
C LEU A 37 0.25 2.07 -11.13
N VAL A 38 0.02 3.35 -10.90
CA VAL A 38 0.01 4.38 -11.94
C VAL A 38 1.08 5.43 -11.63
N LEU A 39 1.88 5.76 -12.63
CA LEU A 39 2.90 6.82 -12.51
C LEU A 39 2.58 7.90 -13.55
N ASP A 40 2.26 9.10 -13.05
CA ASP A 40 1.97 10.28 -13.90
C ASP A 40 0.95 9.97 -15.00
N GLY A 41 -0.11 9.25 -14.63
CA GLY A 41 -1.18 8.90 -15.56
C GLY A 41 -0.92 7.68 -16.41
N VAL A 42 0.24 7.03 -16.27
CA VAL A 42 0.59 5.85 -17.04
C VAL A 42 0.54 4.61 -16.13
N ILE A 43 -0.18 3.60 -16.55
CA ILE A 43 -0.27 2.35 -15.80
C ILE A 43 1.07 1.60 -15.94
N LEU A 44 1.75 1.41 -14.80
CA LEU A 44 3.00 0.68 -14.77
C LEU A 44 2.78 -0.83 -14.73
N CYS A 45 1.82 -1.25 -13.91
CA CYS A 45 1.53 -2.68 -13.76
C CYS A 45 0.20 -2.85 -13.06
N GLN A 46 -0.37 -4.04 -13.19
CA GLN A 46 -1.53 -4.44 -12.43
C GLN A 46 -1.12 -4.91 -11.04
N VAL A 47 -1.98 -4.63 -10.07
CA VAL A 47 -1.82 -5.07 -8.70
C VAL A 47 -2.94 -6.07 -8.44
N ASP A 48 -2.55 -7.32 -8.19
CA ASP A 48 -3.49 -8.41 -8.07
C ASP A 48 -3.43 -8.99 -6.66
N GLY A 49 -4.26 -8.47 -5.77
CA GLY A 49 -4.31 -8.92 -4.39
C GLY A 49 -3.07 -8.48 -3.60
N TYR A 50 -2.65 -7.24 -3.76
CA TYR A 50 -1.47 -6.73 -3.08
C TYR A 50 -1.85 -6.20 -1.70
N ASP A 51 -1.12 -6.66 -0.68
CA ASP A 51 -1.32 -6.23 0.70
C ASP A 51 -0.54 -4.97 0.99
N VAL A 52 -1.23 -3.97 1.51
CA VAL A 52 -0.66 -2.66 1.79
C VAL A 52 -0.96 -2.29 3.23
N PHE A 53 0.06 -1.84 3.96
CA PHE A 53 -0.14 -1.31 5.30
C PHE A 53 -0.75 0.08 5.21
N VAL A 54 -1.75 0.33 6.04
CA VAL A 54 -2.44 1.61 6.12
C VAL A 54 -2.54 2.05 7.58
N ASP A 55 -2.70 3.35 7.78
CA ASP A 55 -2.84 3.90 9.14
C ASP A 55 -4.29 4.12 9.52
N SER A 56 -5.12 4.44 8.55
CA SER A 56 -6.53 4.76 8.80
C SER A 56 -7.36 3.49 8.97
N PRO A 57 -8.28 3.46 9.92
CA PRO A 57 -9.22 2.35 10.06
C PRO A 57 -10.40 2.50 9.11
N GLY A 58 -11.18 1.44 8.97
CA GLY A 58 -12.51 1.54 8.38
C GLY A 58 -12.59 1.43 6.87
N TYR A 59 -11.55 0.91 6.22
CA TYR A 59 -11.66 0.57 4.81
C TYR A 59 -12.71 -0.54 4.63
N THR A 60 -13.53 -0.41 3.62
CA THR A 60 -14.65 -1.32 3.36
C THR A 60 -14.39 -2.11 2.09
N ARG A 61 -14.70 -3.40 2.13
CA ARG A 61 -14.64 -4.24 0.94
C ARG A 61 -15.47 -3.63 -0.18
N GLY A 62 -14.88 -3.50 -1.36
CA GLY A 62 -15.51 -2.90 -2.52
C GLY A 62 -15.25 -1.41 -2.67
N GLU A 63 -14.64 -0.79 -1.66
CA GLU A 63 -14.31 0.64 -1.71
C GLU A 63 -13.23 0.88 -2.76
N MET A 64 -13.41 1.93 -3.58
CA MET A 64 -12.40 2.34 -4.55
C MET A 64 -11.46 3.33 -3.88
N VAL A 65 -10.17 3.13 -4.08
CA VAL A 65 -9.14 3.97 -3.46
C VAL A 65 -8.16 4.50 -4.51
N GLU A 66 -7.64 5.69 -4.25
CA GLU A 66 -6.49 6.26 -4.95
C GLU A 66 -5.53 6.73 -3.87
N LEU A 67 -4.45 6.01 -3.70
CA LEU A 67 -3.53 6.26 -2.60
C LEU A 67 -2.17 6.66 -3.16
N PRO A 68 -1.69 7.87 -2.85
CA PRO A 68 -0.32 8.21 -3.19
C PRO A 68 0.62 7.17 -2.64
N ALA A 69 1.57 6.75 -3.44
CA ALA A 69 2.43 5.64 -3.12
C ALA A 69 3.89 6.01 -3.31
N ARG A 70 4.76 5.24 -2.70
CA ARG A 70 6.21 5.35 -2.91
C ARG A 70 6.83 3.99 -2.81
N LEU A 71 7.91 3.81 -3.54
CA LEU A 71 8.70 2.59 -3.48
C LEU A 71 9.90 2.82 -2.57
N GLN A 72 10.23 1.82 -1.79
CA GLN A 72 11.39 1.86 -0.91
C GLN A 72 12.20 0.60 -1.09
N PHE A 73 13.51 0.78 -1.19
CA PHE A 73 14.43 -0.34 -1.24
C PHE A 73 14.75 -0.79 0.17
N VAL A 74 14.55 -2.06 0.43
CA VAL A 74 14.76 -2.68 1.75
C VAL A 74 15.55 -3.97 1.55
N ARG A 75 15.96 -4.58 2.66
CA ARG A 75 16.47 -5.96 2.64
C ARG A 75 15.43 -6.87 3.24
N ASP A 76 15.20 -7.99 2.58
CA ASP A 76 14.26 -9.00 3.10
C ASP A 76 14.92 -9.81 4.22
N SER A 77 14.20 -10.79 4.73
CA SER A 77 14.67 -11.62 5.83
C SER A 77 15.90 -12.45 5.47
N SER A 78 16.15 -12.68 4.19
CA SER A 78 17.33 -13.40 3.71
C SER A 78 18.52 -12.47 3.44
N GLY A 79 18.36 -11.16 3.63
CA GLY A 79 19.39 -10.17 3.36
C GLY A 79 19.46 -9.71 1.92
N ARG A 80 18.56 -10.15 1.06
CA ARG A 80 18.54 -9.77 -0.35
C ARG A 80 17.84 -8.43 -0.54
N PRO A 81 18.27 -7.63 -1.54
CA PRO A 81 17.55 -6.41 -1.88
C PRO A 81 16.13 -6.73 -2.31
N ALA A 82 15.19 -5.91 -1.86
CA ALA A 82 13.80 -6.03 -2.21
C ALA A 82 13.19 -4.64 -2.32
N VAL A 83 12.02 -4.56 -2.95
CA VAL A 83 11.29 -3.30 -3.09
C VAL A 83 9.95 -3.45 -2.36
N ARG A 84 9.63 -2.46 -1.55
CA ARG A 84 8.33 -2.40 -0.87
C ARG A 84 7.56 -1.19 -1.34
N LEU A 85 6.27 -1.38 -1.45
CA LEU A 85 5.32 -0.31 -1.76
C LEU A 85 4.73 0.20 -0.45
N TYR A 86 4.88 1.49 -0.22
CA TYR A 86 4.24 2.19 0.89
C TYR A 86 3.22 3.15 0.34
N VAL A 87 2.13 3.33 1.05
CA VAL A 87 1.13 4.31 0.68
C VAL A 87 1.10 5.43 1.70
N ASP A 88 0.83 6.61 1.19
CA ASP A 88 0.64 7.80 1.99
C ASP A 88 -0.84 8.18 1.87
N GLU A 89 -1.59 7.90 2.93
CA GLU A 89 -3.02 8.09 2.88
C GLU A 89 -3.44 9.55 2.96
N GLY A 90 -2.54 10.40 3.43
CA GLY A 90 -2.90 11.78 3.70
C GLY A 90 -4.00 11.88 4.73
N VAL A 91 -4.90 12.81 4.52
CA VAL A 91 -6.08 12.98 5.38
C VAL A 91 -7.22 12.16 4.79
N ARG A 92 -7.77 11.29 5.60
CA ARG A 92 -8.85 10.41 5.18
C ARG A 92 -10.11 10.66 5.99
#